data_0a3d9355798d858e2e5c242fdc80bd75
#
_entry.id   0a3d9355798d858e2e5c242fdc80bd75
#
_cell.length_a   1.000
_cell.length_b   1.000
_cell.length_c   1.000
_cell.angle_alpha   90.00
_cell.angle_beta   90.00
_cell.angle_gamma   90.00
#
_symmetry.space_group_name_H-M   'P 1'
#
loop_
_entity.id
_entity.type
_entity.pdbx_description
1 polymer ?
#
loop_
_entity_poly.entity_id
_entity_poly.type
_entity_poly.pdbx_seq_one_letter_code
_entity_poly.pdbx_strand_id
1 'polypeptide(L)'
;MMKNNLFLGLALVSMLFSCTTDDTADIIINDSSDNSVTNNNPTTGGGTPTGQTIKLAGTYTENLTLDPINSYVLNGSLIMASGTTLTIPAGMTITAEASGANVYIAISQGAKIIANGTSAAPIVLTSAASNPAAGDWGGLIILGKAPINSVVAGATSTSEIASLPYGGNIANDDSGSIQYLRVEYSGGAADGQSENNGLSFYGVGSGTLVQYVESFEGKDDGFEFFGGTVEVSYLASINSQDDSIDWTEGFAGKITNAYVKQGADHDKGIEADGYNSDYGNNVTPKFWANPTLTNITIIGNGSATGGEAIRLRVGTKGSLNNIYIKGFAKGTEVVGDAGDNPTGAWVLDGSLHYTNVTFDDVITKLQNATPEVFGEAELFTGDGAATQTDYATWGAGWTRN
;
A
#
# COMPACT_ATOMS: atom_id res chain seq x y z
N MET A 1 23.09 -64.68 -42.80
CA MET A 1 22.08 -65.58 -42.18
C MET A 1 20.85 -64.78 -41.88
N MET A 2 19.79 -65.08 -42.55
CA MET A 2 18.46 -64.50 -42.53
C MET A 2 17.73 -64.85 -41.19
N LYS A 3 16.89 -63.98 -40.71
CA LYS A 3 15.53 -64.25 -40.16
C LYS A 3 14.85 -62.90 -39.89
N ASN A 4 14.03 -62.54 -40.77
CA ASN A 4 12.56 -62.57 -40.83
C ASN A 4 11.83 -61.91 -39.69
N ASN A 5 11.32 -60.83 -39.95
CA ASN A 5 10.09 -60.05 -39.80
C ASN A 5 8.87 -60.75 -39.20
N LEU A 6 8.15 -59.99 -38.35
CA LEU A 6 6.69 -60.03 -38.40
C LEU A 6 6.15 -58.65 -38.09
N PHE A 7 5.49 -58.03 -39.05
CA PHE A 7 4.65 -56.86 -38.94
C PHE A 7 3.35 -57.26 -38.23
N LEU A 8 2.99 -56.56 -37.18
CA LEU A 8 1.61 -56.59 -36.68
C LEU A 8 1.10 -55.16 -36.66
N GLY A 9 0.23 -54.85 -37.60
CA GLY A 9 -0.45 -53.57 -37.68
C GLY A 9 -1.50 -53.46 -36.57
N LEU A 10 -1.43 -52.38 -35.80
CA LEU A 10 -2.46 -52.02 -34.87
C LEU A 10 -3.13 -50.76 -35.40
N ALA A 11 -4.40 -50.93 -35.80
CA ALA A 11 -5.25 -49.82 -36.23
C ALA A 11 -5.56 -48.93 -35.05
N LEU A 12 -5.12 -47.66 -35.11
CA LEU A 12 -5.45 -46.64 -34.10
C LEU A 12 -6.79 -46.03 -34.50
N VAL A 13 -7.84 -46.35 -33.78
CA VAL A 13 -9.14 -45.68 -33.84
C VAL A 13 -8.98 -44.35 -33.11
N SER A 14 -8.94 -43.24 -33.88
CA SER A 14 -8.98 -41.91 -33.34
C SER A 14 -10.43 -41.59 -32.89
N MET A 15 -10.68 -41.69 -31.59
CA MET A 15 -11.86 -41.06 -30.98
C MET A 15 -11.55 -39.58 -30.78
N LEU A 16 -12.18 -38.73 -31.57
CA LEU A 16 -12.27 -37.32 -31.35
C LEU A 16 -13.21 -37.09 -30.15
N PHE A 17 -12.64 -36.90 -28.97
CA PHE A 17 -13.37 -36.25 -27.88
C PHE A 17 -13.32 -34.76 -28.14
N SER A 18 -14.44 -34.20 -28.59
CA SER A 18 -14.71 -32.77 -28.49
C SER A 18 -14.88 -32.44 -27.03
N CYS A 19 -13.84 -31.88 -26.43
CA CYS A 19 -13.94 -31.23 -25.12
C CYS A 19 -14.39 -29.81 -25.38
N THR A 20 -15.68 -29.55 -25.23
CA THR A 20 -16.18 -28.20 -25.04
C THR A 20 -15.81 -27.80 -23.61
N THR A 21 -14.74 -27.06 -23.47
CA THR A 21 -14.44 -26.35 -22.21
C THR A 21 -15.35 -25.14 -22.15
N ASP A 22 -16.51 -25.31 -21.55
CA ASP A 22 -17.29 -24.25 -20.94
C ASP A 22 -16.77 -24.11 -19.51
N ASP A 23 -15.60 -23.50 -19.37
CA ASP A 23 -15.12 -22.97 -18.08
C ASP A 23 -15.65 -21.54 -17.89
N THR A 24 -16.96 -21.43 -17.79
CA THR A 24 -17.54 -20.37 -17.01
C THR A 24 -17.37 -20.81 -15.56
N ALA A 25 -16.38 -20.23 -14.87
CA ALA A 25 -16.34 -20.29 -13.41
C ALA A 25 -17.68 -19.70 -12.93
N ASP A 26 -18.55 -20.56 -12.48
CA ASP A 26 -19.76 -20.16 -11.73
C ASP A 26 -19.28 -19.42 -10.48
N ILE A 27 -19.33 -18.08 -10.56
CA ILE A 27 -19.28 -17.25 -9.36
C ILE A 27 -20.54 -17.62 -8.60
N ILE A 28 -20.39 -18.46 -7.56
CA ILE A 28 -21.45 -18.71 -6.60
C ILE A 28 -21.62 -17.40 -5.83
N ILE A 29 -22.53 -16.56 -6.33
CA ILE A 29 -23.06 -15.45 -5.52
C ILE A 29 -23.86 -16.15 -4.44
N ASN A 30 -23.28 -16.23 -3.23
CA ASN A 30 -24.03 -16.60 -2.04
C ASN A 30 -24.97 -15.40 -1.73
N ASP A 31 -26.09 -15.35 -2.43
CA ASP A 31 -27.18 -14.44 -2.16
C ASP A 31 -27.90 -14.91 -0.89
N SER A 32 -27.35 -14.55 0.26
CA SER A 32 -28.02 -14.66 1.56
C SER A 32 -27.97 -13.33 2.30
N SER A 33 -28.19 -12.24 1.60
CA SER A 33 -28.58 -10.98 2.22
C SER A 33 -29.75 -10.41 1.40
N ASP A 34 -30.92 -10.54 1.98
CA ASP A 34 -32.11 -9.78 1.61
C ASP A 34 -31.82 -8.26 1.82
N ASN A 35 -31.02 -7.68 0.93
CA ASN A 35 -30.85 -6.22 0.82
C ASN A 35 -31.95 -5.66 -0.10
N SER A 36 -33.19 -6.04 0.17
CA SER A 36 -34.31 -5.27 -0.32
C SER A 36 -34.31 -3.93 0.41
N VAL A 37 -33.72 -2.91 -0.21
CA VAL A 37 -34.02 -1.51 0.13
C VAL A 37 -35.50 -1.31 -0.20
N THR A 38 -36.36 -1.60 0.76
CA THR A 38 -37.74 -1.17 0.71
C THR A 38 -37.70 0.35 0.85
N ASN A 39 -37.87 1.06 -0.25
CA ASN A 39 -38.24 2.47 -0.26
C ASN A 39 -39.59 2.62 0.48
N ASN A 40 -39.53 2.64 1.79
CA ASN A 40 -40.67 3.10 2.59
C ASN A 40 -40.70 4.62 2.51
N ASN A 41 -41.49 5.10 1.56
CA ASN A 41 -41.90 6.50 1.54
C ASN A 41 -42.57 6.81 2.89
N PRO A 42 -42.02 7.68 3.76
CA PRO A 42 -42.58 7.92 5.07
C PRO A 42 -43.84 8.75 4.91
N THR A 43 -44.98 8.13 5.24
CA THR A 43 -46.17 8.89 5.62
C THR A 43 -45.83 9.74 6.84
N THR A 44 -46.08 11.02 6.73
CA THR A 44 -45.98 12.09 7.71
C THR A 44 -46.25 11.66 9.16
N GLY A 45 -45.20 11.44 9.90
CA GLY A 45 -45.19 11.36 11.35
C GLY A 45 -43.80 11.84 11.81
N GLY A 46 -43.73 12.99 12.49
CA GLY A 46 -42.52 13.67 12.88
C GLY A 46 -41.71 12.90 13.97
N GLY A 47 -41.06 11.81 13.59
CA GLY A 47 -40.03 11.13 14.37
C GLY A 47 -38.69 11.50 13.78
N THR A 48 -37.68 11.85 14.62
CA THR A 48 -36.31 11.99 14.19
C THR A 48 -35.85 10.65 13.59
N PRO A 49 -35.29 10.60 12.36
CA PRO A 49 -34.79 9.35 11.79
C PRO A 49 -33.75 8.73 12.73
N THR A 50 -34.02 7.51 13.19
CA THR A 50 -33.03 6.77 13.96
C THR A 50 -32.15 6.01 13.00
N GLY A 51 -30.80 6.31 13.03
CA GLY A 51 -29.83 5.62 12.20
C GLY A 51 -29.82 4.10 12.48
N GLN A 52 -29.45 3.35 11.46
CA GLN A 52 -29.32 1.89 11.49
C GLN A 52 -27.85 1.50 11.49
N THR A 53 -27.55 0.30 11.98
CA THR A 53 -26.22 -0.32 11.76
C THR A 53 -26.30 -1.17 10.49
N ILE A 54 -25.49 -0.81 9.50
CA ILE A 54 -25.41 -1.45 8.18
C ILE A 54 -24.11 -2.26 8.10
N LYS A 55 -24.19 -3.52 7.72
CA LYS A 55 -23.04 -4.37 7.43
C LYS A 55 -22.63 -4.20 5.97
N LEU A 56 -21.33 -4.04 5.74
CA LEU A 56 -20.74 -3.88 4.41
C LEU A 56 -19.85 -5.09 4.11
N ALA A 57 -20.13 -5.77 3.01
CA ALA A 57 -19.30 -6.84 2.45
C ALA A 57 -19.67 -7.10 0.99
N GLY A 58 -18.80 -7.80 0.25
CA GLY A 58 -19.02 -8.21 -1.13
C GLY A 58 -18.61 -7.17 -2.17
N THR A 59 -18.89 -7.47 -3.43
CA THR A 59 -18.53 -6.63 -4.57
C THR A 59 -19.69 -5.71 -4.95
N TYR A 60 -19.41 -4.42 -4.97
CA TYR A 60 -20.36 -3.38 -5.36
C TYR A 60 -20.17 -3.01 -6.82
N THR A 61 -21.20 -3.22 -7.64
CA THR A 61 -21.21 -2.92 -9.08
C THR A 61 -21.90 -1.60 -9.41
N GLU A 62 -22.34 -0.88 -8.36
CA GLU A 62 -22.94 0.45 -8.43
C GLU A 62 -22.25 1.38 -7.45
N ASN A 63 -22.45 2.69 -7.59
CA ASN A 63 -21.90 3.66 -6.66
C ASN A 63 -22.47 3.44 -5.25
N LEU A 64 -21.60 3.50 -4.26
CA LEU A 64 -21.97 3.42 -2.84
C LEU A 64 -21.67 4.76 -2.17
N THR A 65 -22.71 5.45 -1.71
CA THR A 65 -22.57 6.65 -0.87
C THR A 65 -23.09 6.34 0.52
N LEU A 66 -22.23 6.49 1.52
CA LEU A 66 -22.60 6.25 2.92
C LEU A 66 -23.44 7.43 3.45
N ASP A 67 -24.50 7.13 4.20
CA ASP A 67 -25.33 8.15 4.84
C ASP A 67 -24.87 8.37 6.29
N PRO A 68 -24.46 9.59 6.68
CA PRO A 68 -23.96 9.88 8.04
C PRO A 68 -24.96 9.59 9.17
N ILE A 69 -26.24 9.37 8.87
CA ILE A 69 -27.21 8.99 9.90
C ILE A 69 -26.99 7.56 10.39
N ASN A 70 -26.36 6.71 9.57
CA ASN A 70 -26.15 5.29 9.84
C ASN A 70 -24.77 5.03 10.42
N SER A 71 -24.62 3.90 11.13
CA SER A 71 -23.34 3.33 11.49
C SER A 71 -23.00 2.19 10.52
N TYR A 72 -21.72 2.02 10.19
CA TYR A 72 -21.29 1.01 9.25
C TYR A 72 -20.25 0.08 9.86
N VAL A 73 -20.40 -1.22 9.57
CA VAL A 73 -19.48 -2.28 10.02
C VAL A 73 -19.06 -3.09 8.80
N LEU A 74 -17.76 -3.13 8.52
CA LEU A 74 -17.21 -4.10 7.56
C LEU A 74 -17.23 -5.48 8.22
N ASN A 75 -17.93 -6.43 7.63
CA ASN A 75 -17.98 -7.81 8.09
C ASN A 75 -17.46 -8.83 7.06
N GLY A 76 -16.73 -8.33 6.09
CA GLY A 76 -16.06 -9.03 5.03
C GLY A 76 -15.33 -8.05 4.13
N SER A 77 -14.79 -8.51 3.00
CA SER A 77 -14.19 -7.64 2.00
C SER A 77 -15.25 -6.77 1.33
N LEU A 78 -15.04 -5.44 1.32
CA LEU A 78 -15.81 -4.50 0.51
C LEU A 78 -14.99 -4.19 -0.74
N ILE A 79 -15.46 -4.59 -1.91
CA ILE A 79 -14.77 -4.40 -3.19
C ILE A 79 -15.61 -3.50 -4.10
N MET A 80 -15.05 -2.36 -4.48
CA MET A 80 -15.67 -1.49 -5.49
C MET A 80 -15.26 -1.94 -6.87
N ALA A 81 -16.21 -2.35 -7.70
CA ALA A 81 -15.94 -2.80 -9.07
C ALA A 81 -15.55 -1.63 -9.99
N SER A 82 -14.84 -1.92 -11.09
CA SER A 82 -14.48 -0.90 -12.08
C SER A 82 -15.67 -0.06 -12.52
N GLY A 83 -15.50 1.24 -12.61
CA GLY A 83 -16.56 2.21 -12.99
C GLY A 83 -17.45 2.67 -11.85
N THR A 84 -17.25 2.18 -10.61
CA THR A 84 -18.03 2.60 -9.45
C THR A 84 -17.25 3.58 -8.55
N THR A 85 -17.97 4.23 -7.64
CA THR A 85 -17.40 5.16 -6.67
C THR A 85 -17.91 4.86 -5.26
N LEU A 86 -16.99 4.70 -4.30
CA LEU A 86 -17.28 4.72 -2.88
C LEU A 86 -17.18 6.17 -2.38
N THR A 87 -18.25 6.70 -1.80
CA THR A 87 -18.23 8.03 -1.17
C THR A 87 -18.43 7.91 0.34
N ILE A 88 -17.44 8.39 1.10
CA ILE A 88 -17.47 8.42 2.57
C ILE A 88 -17.49 9.89 3.02
N PRO A 89 -18.60 10.37 3.59
CA PRO A 89 -18.70 11.73 4.13
C PRO A 89 -17.72 12.01 5.28
N ALA A 90 -17.35 13.27 5.43
CA ALA A 90 -16.48 13.73 6.51
C ALA A 90 -17.04 13.39 7.90
N GLY A 91 -16.16 13.03 8.83
CA GLY A 91 -16.48 12.72 10.23
C GLY A 91 -17.05 11.33 10.45
N MET A 92 -17.15 10.49 9.43
CA MET A 92 -17.62 9.12 9.58
C MET A 92 -16.57 8.23 10.22
N THR A 93 -17.03 7.33 11.09
CA THR A 93 -16.26 6.18 11.57
C THR A 93 -16.88 4.92 11.01
N ILE A 94 -16.08 4.11 10.32
CA ILE A 94 -16.44 2.78 9.85
C ILE A 94 -15.62 1.78 10.66
N THR A 95 -16.30 0.83 11.30
CA THR A 95 -15.63 -0.21 12.05
C THR A 95 -15.51 -1.49 11.23
N ALA A 96 -14.48 -2.29 11.45
CA ALA A 96 -14.21 -3.55 10.79
C ALA A 96 -14.22 -4.69 11.80
N GLU A 97 -14.94 -5.80 11.52
CA GLU A 97 -14.88 -7.00 12.36
C GLU A 97 -13.43 -7.50 12.42
N ALA A 98 -12.97 -7.90 13.63
CA ALA A 98 -11.61 -8.37 13.85
C ALA A 98 -11.45 -9.81 13.29
N SER A 99 -11.27 -9.91 11.97
CA SER A 99 -11.16 -11.15 11.21
C SER A 99 -9.92 -11.18 10.29
N GLY A 100 -8.91 -10.38 10.61
CA GLY A 100 -7.64 -10.32 9.90
C GLY A 100 -7.80 -9.94 8.43
N ALA A 101 -7.04 -10.59 7.55
CA ALA A 101 -7.01 -10.33 6.12
C ALA A 101 -8.34 -10.55 5.38
N ASN A 102 -9.34 -11.12 6.00
CA ASN A 102 -10.63 -11.37 5.34
C ASN A 102 -11.54 -10.14 5.31
N VAL A 103 -11.21 -9.09 6.07
CA VAL A 103 -12.00 -7.86 6.17
C VAL A 103 -11.14 -6.69 5.71
N TYR A 104 -11.44 -6.14 4.55
CA TYR A 104 -10.71 -5.01 3.96
C TYR A 104 -11.61 -4.19 3.04
N ILE A 105 -11.14 -3.02 2.63
CA ILE A 105 -11.74 -2.23 1.56
C ILE A 105 -10.80 -2.28 0.35
N ALA A 106 -11.32 -2.65 -0.84
CA ALA A 106 -10.56 -2.63 -2.08
C ALA A 106 -11.26 -1.75 -3.13
N ILE A 107 -10.52 -0.79 -3.66
CA ILE A 107 -10.95 0.06 -4.78
C ILE A 107 -10.29 -0.50 -6.03
N SER A 108 -11.04 -1.28 -6.81
CA SER A 108 -10.53 -1.95 -7.99
C SER A 108 -10.05 -0.97 -9.06
N GLN A 109 -9.18 -1.44 -9.94
CA GLN A 109 -8.71 -0.65 -11.07
C GLN A 109 -9.87 -0.05 -11.88
N GLY A 110 -9.90 1.29 -11.97
CA GLY A 110 -10.98 2.04 -12.63
C GLY A 110 -12.20 2.33 -11.76
N ALA A 111 -12.22 1.90 -10.51
CA ALA A 111 -13.13 2.43 -9.49
C ALA A 111 -12.52 3.66 -8.82
N LYS A 112 -13.32 4.36 -8.01
CA LYS A 112 -12.87 5.55 -7.25
C LYS A 112 -13.30 5.50 -5.79
N ILE A 113 -12.50 6.14 -4.94
CA ILE A 113 -12.88 6.49 -3.58
C ILE A 113 -12.92 8.01 -3.43
N ILE A 114 -13.98 8.52 -2.81
CA ILE A 114 -14.12 9.93 -2.38
C ILE A 114 -14.29 9.92 -0.86
N ALA A 115 -13.17 10.06 -0.16
CA ALA A 115 -13.11 10.04 1.30
C ALA A 115 -12.45 11.35 1.79
N ASN A 116 -13.19 12.44 1.68
CA ASN A 116 -12.71 13.78 1.99
C ASN A 116 -13.20 14.21 3.37
N GLY A 117 -12.45 13.87 4.41
CA GLY A 117 -12.61 14.42 5.75
C GLY A 117 -12.09 15.86 5.87
N THR A 118 -12.04 16.34 7.10
CA THR A 118 -11.41 17.63 7.47
C THR A 118 -10.65 17.44 8.79
N SER A 119 -9.78 18.36 9.15
CA SER A 119 -9.10 18.29 10.45
C SER A 119 -10.08 18.28 11.65
N ALA A 120 -11.25 18.93 11.52
CA ALA A 120 -12.27 18.93 12.55
C ALA A 120 -13.25 17.74 12.47
N ALA A 121 -13.29 17.05 11.35
CA ALA A 121 -14.18 15.92 11.06
C ALA A 121 -13.43 14.86 10.21
N PRO A 122 -12.38 14.21 10.74
CA PRO A 122 -11.65 13.18 10.02
C PRO A 122 -12.53 11.95 9.78
N ILE A 123 -12.21 11.21 8.72
CA ILE A 123 -12.78 9.90 8.48
C ILE A 123 -11.91 8.86 9.18
N VAL A 124 -12.54 7.89 9.84
CA VAL A 124 -11.83 6.86 10.60
C VAL A 124 -12.28 5.47 10.14
N LEU A 125 -11.32 4.66 9.72
CA LEU A 125 -11.49 3.23 9.47
C LEU A 125 -10.77 2.49 10.59
N THR A 126 -11.47 1.73 11.43
CA THR A 126 -10.90 1.17 12.66
C THR A 126 -11.49 -0.19 13.00
N SER A 127 -10.89 -0.90 13.95
CA SER A 127 -11.40 -2.19 14.45
C SER A 127 -12.71 -2.03 15.23
N ALA A 128 -13.60 -3.02 15.09
CA ALA A 128 -14.82 -3.17 15.89
C ALA A 128 -14.59 -3.91 17.21
N ALA A 129 -13.37 -4.38 17.47
CA ALA A 129 -13.05 -5.10 18.70
C ALA A 129 -13.18 -4.18 19.93
N SER A 130 -13.60 -4.73 21.06
CA SER A 130 -13.67 -3.98 22.32
C SER A 130 -12.29 -3.56 22.84
N ASN A 131 -11.25 -4.31 22.47
CA ASN A 131 -9.84 -4.02 22.70
C ASN A 131 -9.13 -4.16 21.35
N PRO A 132 -9.08 -3.09 20.54
CA PRO A 132 -8.45 -3.12 19.24
C PRO A 132 -6.97 -3.47 19.33
N ALA A 133 -6.48 -4.24 18.35
CA ALA A 133 -5.10 -4.65 18.22
C ALA A 133 -4.65 -4.61 16.76
N ALA A 134 -3.36 -4.41 16.55
CA ALA A 134 -2.72 -4.49 15.24
C ALA A 134 -3.07 -5.81 14.54
N GLY A 135 -3.47 -5.74 13.27
CA GLY A 135 -3.88 -6.90 12.48
C GLY A 135 -5.34 -7.34 12.64
N ASP A 136 -6.16 -6.60 13.37
CA ASP A 136 -7.59 -6.93 13.53
C ASP A 136 -8.31 -7.02 12.17
N TRP A 137 -7.91 -6.22 11.19
CA TRP A 137 -8.49 -6.21 9.84
C TRP A 137 -7.44 -5.85 8.78
N GLY A 138 -7.80 -5.93 7.50
CA GLY A 138 -6.85 -5.87 6.39
C GLY A 138 -6.44 -4.47 5.94
N GLY A 139 -7.21 -3.41 6.21
CA GLY A 139 -6.85 -2.07 5.75
C GLY A 139 -7.52 -1.63 4.45
N LEU A 140 -6.92 -0.62 3.79
CA LEU A 140 -7.44 0.01 2.56
C LEU A 140 -6.49 -0.25 1.38
N ILE A 141 -7.02 -0.89 0.33
CA ILE A 141 -6.30 -1.25 -0.89
C ILE A 141 -6.83 -0.40 -2.06
N ILE A 142 -5.93 0.26 -2.80
CA ILE A 142 -6.27 1.06 -3.98
C ILE A 142 -5.48 0.55 -5.17
N LEU A 143 -6.18 0.20 -6.26
CA LEU A 143 -5.58 -0.37 -7.46
C LEU A 143 -5.78 0.55 -8.65
N GLY A 144 -4.68 1.01 -9.24
CA GLY A 144 -4.65 1.94 -10.37
C GLY A 144 -4.08 1.35 -11.65
N LYS A 145 -3.92 2.20 -12.67
CA LYS A 145 -3.44 1.88 -14.02
C LYS A 145 -2.09 2.49 -14.35
N ALA A 146 -1.37 3.00 -13.35
CA ALA A 146 -0.05 3.57 -13.56
C ALA A 146 1.01 2.48 -13.75
N PRO A 147 2.19 2.82 -14.33
CA PRO A 147 3.24 1.86 -14.61
C PRO A 147 3.77 1.14 -13.39
N ILE A 148 4.05 -0.15 -13.56
CA ILE A 148 4.74 -1.03 -12.62
C ILE A 148 5.85 -1.77 -13.36
N ASN A 149 6.88 -2.25 -12.68
CA ASN A 149 8.00 -2.96 -13.33
C ASN A 149 8.03 -4.48 -13.08
N SER A 150 7.04 -5.02 -12.40
CA SER A 150 6.89 -6.46 -12.15
C SER A 150 6.36 -7.26 -13.34
N VAL A 151 5.86 -6.58 -14.38
CA VAL A 151 5.32 -7.18 -15.60
C VAL A 151 5.75 -6.40 -16.83
N VAL A 152 5.49 -6.95 -18.05
CA VAL A 152 5.75 -6.23 -19.31
C VAL A 152 5.00 -4.90 -19.35
N ALA A 153 5.61 -3.88 -19.93
CA ALA A 153 5.07 -2.53 -19.99
C ALA A 153 3.62 -2.50 -20.51
N GLY A 154 2.72 -1.90 -19.74
CA GLY A 154 1.30 -1.78 -20.03
C GLY A 154 0.45 -3.01 -19.70
N ALA A 155 1.05 -4.10 -19.25
CA ALA A 155 0.33 -5.24 -18.69
C ALA A 155 -0.10 -4.96 -17.22
N THR A 156 -0.94 -5.83 -16.70
CA THR A 156 -1.38 -5.81 -15.29
C THR A 156 -0.73 -6.95 -14.51
N SER A 157 -0.44 -6.70 -13.24
CA SER A 157 -0.15 -7.71 -12.23
C SER A 157 -1.40 -7.98 -11.39
N THR A 158 -1.26 -8.78 -10.34
CA THR A 158 -2.33 -9.16 -9.44
C THR A 158 -1.91 -8.87 -8.01
N SER A 159 -2.73 -8.14 -7.26
CA SER A 159 -2.45 -7.79 -5.85
C SER A 159 -2.35 -9.05 -4.97
N GLU A 160 -1.54 -8.99 -3.95
CA GLU A 160 -1.31 -10.08 -2.99
C GLU A 160 -2.60 -10.46 -2.27
N ILE A 161 -3.30 -9.46 -1.78
CA ILE A 161 -4.63 -9.63 -1.21
C ILE A 161 -5.68 -9.23 -2.24
N ALA A 162 -6.84 -9.83 -2.17
CA ALA A 162 -7.96 -9.67 -3.08
C ALA A 162 -7.75 -10.25 -4.49
N SER A 163 -6.53 -10.56 -4.92
CA SER A 163 -6.20 -11.08 -6.26
C SER A 163 -6.80 -10.23 -7.38
N LEU A 164 -6.78 -8.90 -7.23
CA LEU A 164 -7.34 -7.94 -8.17
C LEU A 164 -6.26 -7.39 -9.11
N PRO A 165 -6.59 -7.08 -10.38
CA PRO A 165 -5.63 -6.55 -11.34
C PRO A 165 -5.22 -5.11 -11.01
N TYR A 166 -3.94 -4.78 -11.21
CA TYR A 166 -3.38 -3.44 -11.13
C TYR A 166 -2.25 -3.21 -12.13
N GLY A 167 -1.82 -1.95 -12.28
CA GLY A 167 -0.77 -1.59 -13.23
C GLY A 167 -1.30 -1.31 -14.64
N GLY A 168 -0.41 -0.85 -15.50
CA GLY A 168 -0.73 -0.45 -16.87
C GLY A 168 0.25 0.59 -17.40
N ASN A 169 -0.25 1.59 -18.11
CA ASN A 169 0.57 2.66 -18.71
C ASN A 169 -0.01 4.08 -18.56
N ILE A 170 -0.96 4.27 -17.64
CA ILE A 170 -1.61 5.56 -17.42
C ILE A 170 -1.02 6.21 -16.16
N ALA A 171 0.12 6.88 -16.31
CA ALA A 171 0.82 7.48 -15.18
C ALA A 171 -0.01 8.49 -14.37
N ASN A 172 -0.98 9.15 -15.01
CA ASN A 172 -1.91 10.07 -14.36
C ASN A 172 -3.30 9.46 -14.09
N ASP A 173 -3.38 8.14 -13.91
CA ASP A 173 -4.61 7.46 -13.50
C ASP A 173 -5.18 8.09 -12.23
N ASP A 174 -6.52 8.10 -12.13
CA ASP A 174 -7.25 8.77 -11.06
C ASP A 174 -8.19 7.77 -10.36
N SER A 175 -7.80 7.35 -9.18
CA SER A 175 -8.59 6.50 -8.27
C SER A 175 -9.42 7.29 -7.26
N GLY A 176 -9.51 8.62 -7.38
CA GLY A 176 -10.35 9.49 -6.56
C GLY A 176 -9.57 10.39 -5.61
N SER A 177 -10.13 10.64 -4.43
CA SER A 177 -9.54 11.55 -3.45
C SER A 177 -9.70 11.07 -2.02
N ILE A 178 -8.62 11.21 -1.24
CA ILE A 178 -8.55 10.86 0.18
C ILE A 178 -7.93 12.03 0.92
N GLN A 179 -8.66 12.56 1.92
CA GLN A 179 -8.16 13.63 2.77
C GLN A 179 -8.62 13.42 4.21
N TYR A 180 -7.73 13.67 5.17
CA TYR A 180 -7.99 13.51 6.60
C TYR A 180 -8.63 12.16 6.92
N LEU A 181 -7.96 11.10 6.50
CA LEU A 181 -8.34 9.71 6.74
C LEU A 181 -7.36 9.05 7.71
N ARG A 182 -7.90 8.34 8.71
CA ARG A 182 -7.12 7.42 9.55
C ARG A 182 -7.52 5.98 9.27
N VAL A 183 -6.51 5.12 9.19
CA VAL A 183 -6.65 3.66 9.15
C VAL A 183 -5.97 3.12 10.42
N GLU A 184 -6.72 2.47 11.26
CA GLU A 184 -6.27 2.06 12.59
C GLU A 184 -6.39 0.56 12.78
N TYR A 185 -5.37 -0.08 13.39
CA TYR A 185 -5.36 -1.51 13.76
C TYR A 185 -5.47 -2.48 12.59
N SER A 186 -4.99 -2.08 11.43
CA SER A 186 -4.96 -2.86 10.18
C SER A 186 -3.74 -3.79 10.10
N GLY A 187 -3.44 -4.30 8.91
CA GLY A 187 -2.27 -5.14 8.67
C GLY A 187 -2.53 -6.62 8.94
N GLY A 188 -3.80 -7.08 8.77
CA GLY A 188 -4.12 -8.49 8.97
C GLY A 188 -3.49 -9.38 7.89
N ALA A 189 -2.68 -10.37 8.29
CA ALA A 189 -2.04 -11.33 7.39
C ALA A 189 -2.99 -12.43 6.93
N ALA A 190 -2.94 -12.79 5.65
CA ALA A 190 -3.65 -13.94 5.09
C ALA A 190 -2.86 -15.23 5.32
N ASP A 191 -1.53 -15.16 5.17
CA ASP A 191 -0.58 -16.22 5.47
C ASP A 191 0.78 -15.57 5.84
N GLY A 192 1.86 -16.32 5.87
CA GLY A 192 3.18 -15.79 6.21
C GLY A 192 3.91 -15.05 5.07
N GLN A 193 3.23 -14.81 3.94
CA GLN A 193 3.81 -14.14 2.76
C GLN A 193 2.86 -13.16 2.08
N SER A 194 1.58 -13.14 2.48
CA SER A 194 0.54 -12.28 1.91
C SER A 194 -0.09 -11.52 3.06
N GLU A 195 0.25 -10.26 3.16
CA GLU A 195 -0.12 -9.38 4.24
C GLU A 195 -0.86 -8.15 3.71
N ASN A 196 -1.67 -7.54 4.56
CA ASN A 196 -2.29 -6.27 4.26
C ASN A 196 -1.58 -5.19 5.06
N ASN A 197 -1.47 -4.04 4.47
CA ASN A 197 -0.92 -2.84 5.09
C ASN A 197 -2.00 -1.95 5.72
N GLY A 198 -1.60 -0.83 6.27
CA GLY A 198 -2.53 0.25 6.57
C GLY A 198 -3.22 0.73 5.31
N LEU A 199 -2.44 1.25 4.38
CA LEU A 199 -2.86 1.65 3.04
C LEU A 199 -1.90 1.07 2.01
N SER A 200 -2.45 0.29 1.05
CA SER A 200 -1.71 -0.26 -0.07
C SER A 200 -2.06 0.47 -1.36
N PHE A 201 -1.05 0.95 -2.10
CA PHE A 201 -1.18 1.67 -3.36
C PHE A 201 -0.59 0.85 -4.51
N TYR A 202 -1.42 0.05 -5.17
CA TYR A 202 -1.02 -0.81 -6.28
C TYR A 202 -1.14 -0.09 -7.62
N GLY A 203 -0.04 0.36 -8.21
CA GLY A 203 -0.04 1.05 -9.50
C GLY A 203 -0.92 2.30 -9.55
N VAL A 204 -1.02 3.04 -8.45
CA VAL A 204 -1.87 4.23 -8.36
C VAL A 204 -1.20 5.41 -9.06
N GLY A 205 -1.97 6.15 -9.85
CA GLY A 205 -1.47 7.25 -10.67
C GLY A 205 -1.53 8.63 -9.99
N SER A 206 -0.77 9.58 -10.54
CA SER A 206 -0.65 10.96 -10.03
C SER A 206 -1.94 11.80 -10.16
N GLY A 207 -2.98 11.30 -10.83
CA GLY A 207 -4.30 11.92 -10.84
C GLY A 207 -5.08 11.72 -9.53
N THR A 208 -4.67 10.75 -8.69
CA THR A 208 -5.29 10.47 -7.41
C THR A 208 -4.80 11.45 -6.35
N LEU A 209 -5.72 12.11 -5.65
CA LEU A 209 -5.39 13.03 -4.56
C LEU A 209 -5.30 12.26 -3.23
N VAL A 210 -4.14 12.30 -2.57
CA VAL A 210 -3.93 11.69 -1.25
C VAL A 210 -3.23 12.68 -0.33
N GLN A 211 -3.95 13.19 0.68
CA GLN A 211 -3.42 14.19 1.61
C GLN A 211 -3.96 13.96 3.02
N TYR A 212 -3.13 14.21 4.04
CA TYR A 212 -3.52 14.07 5.44
C TYR A 212 -4.07 12.68 5.73
N VAL A 213 -3.20 11.67 5.61
CA VAL A 213 -3.53 10.27 5.87
C VAL A 213 -2.67 9.70 6.99
N GLU A 214 -3.28 8.89 7.85
CA GLU A 214 -2.59 8.24 8.96
C GLU A 214 -2.84 6.74 8.95
N SER A 215 -1.75 5.97 9.14
CA SER A 215 -1.78 4.59 9.61
C SER A 215 -1.39 4.56 11.09
N PHE A 216 -2.22 3.94 11.92
CA PHE A 216 -2.05 3.88 13.36
C PHE A 216 -2.14 2.46 13.88
N GLU A 217 -1.08 1.98 14.53
CA GLU A 217 -0.99 0.63 15.11
C GLU A 217 -1.35 -0.47 14.12
N GLY A 218 -0.74 -0.46 12.92
CA GLY A 218 -0.78 -1.55 11.94
C GLY A 218 0.13 -2.70 12.34
N LYS A 219 -0.23 -3.93 11.96
CA LYS A 219 0.60 -5.12 12.21
C LYS A 219 1.69 -5.30 11.15
N ASP A 220 1.44 -4.82 9.96
CA ASP A 220 2.30 -4.79 8.82
C ASP A 220 2.65 -3.34 8.48
N ASP A 221 3.01 -3.03 7.24
CA ASP A 221 3.40 -1.69 6.85
C ASP A 221 2.33 -0.64 7.10
N GLY A 222 2.79 0.57 7.41
CA GLY A 222 1.89 1.72 7.48
C GLY A 222 1.33 2.07 6.11
N PHE A 223 2.23 2.20 5.13
CA PHE A 223 1.94 2.55 3.75
C PHE A 223 2.86 1.78 2.82
N GLU A 224 2.31 1.08 1.85
CA GLU A 224 3.11 0.40 0.83
C GLU A 224 2.71 0.80 -0.58
N PHE A 225 3.73 1.03 -1.44
CA PHE A 225 3.59 1.51 -2.81
C PHE A 225 4.14 0.49 -3.80
N PHE A 226 3.27 -0.26 -4.45
CA PHE A 226 3.59 -1.22 -5.50
C PHE A 226 3.60 -0.51 -6.85
N GLY A 227 4.72 0.11 -7.22
CA GLY A 227 4.82 0.90 -8.43
C GLY A 227 3.95 2.15 -8.44
N GLY A 228 3.64 2.63 -9.64
CA GLY A 228 2.79 3.81 -9.81
C GLY A 228 3.51 5.14 -9.61
N THR A 229 2.71 6.20 -9.60
CA THR A 229 3.19 7.59 -9.61
C THR A 229 2.38 8.50 -8.67
N VAL A 230 1.64 7.93 -7.72
CA VAL A 230 0.82 8.71 -6.79
C VAL A 230 1.67 9.69 -5.99
N GLU A 231 1.13 10.88 -5.76
CA GLU A 231 1.74 11.90 -4.91
C GLU A 231 0.97 12.00 -3.60
N VAL A 232 1.65 11.70 -2.48
CA VAL A 232 1.08 11.71 -1.14
C VAL A 232 1.68 12.86 -0.34
N SER A 233 0.85 13.56 0.44
CA SER A 233 1.32 14.62 1.32
C SER A 233 0.65 14.60 2.68
N TYR A 234 1.41 14.98 3.72
CA TYR A 234 0.97 14.96 5.11
C TYR A 234 0.59 13.53 5.56
N LEU A 235 1.58 12.66 5.51
CA LEU A 235 1.47 11.25 5.84
C LEU A 235 1.99 11.01 7.26
N ALA A 236 1.21 10.32 8.11
CA ALA A 236 1.64 9.90 9.45
C ALA A 236 1.58 8.37 9.55
N SER A 237 2.69 7.74 9.94
CA SER A 237 2.74 6.33 10.33
C SER A 237 3.15 6.24 11.80
N ILE A 238 2.25 5.71 12.62
CA ILE A 238 2.42 5.65 14.06
C ILE A 238 2.29 4.19 14.51
N ASN A 239 3.38 3.63 15.05
CA ASN A 239 3.42 2.28 15.61
C ASN A 239 3.06 1.17 14.61
N SER A 240 3.49 1.25 13.34
CA SER A 240 3.46 0.10 12.43
C SER A 240 4.47 -0.95 12.91
N GLN A 241 4.09 -2.24 12.87
CA GLN A 241 4.91 -3.32 13.43
C GLN A 241 5.92 -3.89 12.44
N ASP A 242 5.76 -3.65 11.13
CA ASP A 242 6.79 -3.82 10.13
C ASP A 242 7.30 -2.46 9.68
N ASP A 243 7.34 -2.13 8.42
CA ASP A 243 7.86 -0.88 7.94
C ASP A 243 6.81 0.24 8.02
N SER A 244 7.25 1.46 8.26
CA SER A 244 6.30 2.57 8.31
C SER A 244 5.91 3.06 6.92
N ILE A 245 6.87 3.03 5.99
CA ILE A 245 6.69 3.33 4.56
C ILE A 245 7.52 2.33 3.77
N ASP A 246 6.90 1.59 2.87
CA ASP A 246 7.59 0.72 1.92
C ASP A 246 7.25 1.11 0.48
N TRP A 247 8.18 0.84 -0.43
CA TRP A 247 7.91 0.88 -1.86
C TRP A 247 8.70 -0.16 -2.64
N THR A 248 8.06 -0.66 -3.67
CA THR A 248 8.62 -1.63 -4.60
C THR A 248 8.09 -1.38 -6.03
N GLU A 249 8.32 -2.31 -6.92
CA GLU A 249 7.74 -2.39 -8.29
C GLU A 249 7.88 -1.13 -9.16
N GLY A 250 8.95 -0.36 -8.93
CA GLY A 250 9.23 0.83 -9.76
C GLY A 250 8.44 2.06 -9.36
N PHE A 251 8.04 2.20 -8.10
CA PHE A 251 7.38 3.39 -7.59
C PHE A 251 8.15 4.67 -7.94
N ALA A 252 7.47 5.64 -8.56
CA ALA A 252 8.05 6.89 -9.04
C ALA A 252 7.19 8.12 -8.66
N GLY A 253 6.48 8.03 -7.56
CA GLY A 253 5.64 9.09 -7.03
C GLY A 253 6.39 10.07 -6.13
N LYS A 254 5.63 10.79 -5.30
CA LYS A 254 6.18 11.74 -4.33
C LYS A 254 5.57 11.55 -2.95
N ILE A 255 6.41 11.70 -1.92
CA ILE A 255 5.98 11.73 -0.53
C ILE A 255 6.47 13.06 0.08
N THR A 256 5.52 13.88 0.55
CA THR A 256 5.86 15.22 1.06
C THR A 256 5.25 15.41 2.44
N ASN A 257 6.04 15.90 3.40
CA ASN A 257 5.64 16.08 4.78
C ASN A 257 5.18 14.77 5.44
N ALA A 258 6.08 13.81 5.61
CA ALA A 258 5.79 12.60 6.34
C ALA A 258 6.37 12.62 7.76
N TYR A 259 5.63 12.05 8.69
CA TYR A 259 6.03 11.82 10.06
C TYR A 259 5.87 10.34 10.42
N VAL A 260 6.97 9.73 10.79
CA VAL A 260 7.05 8.33 11.21
C VAL A 260 7.45 8.29 12.68
N LYS A 261 6.74 7.49 13.48
CA LYS A 261 7.09 7.20 14.87
C LYS A 261 6.92 5.71 15.11
N GLN A 262 8.03 5.05 15.39
CA GLN A 262 8.05 3.62 15.64
C GLN A 262 7.51 3.27 17.03
N GLY A 263 6.76 2.17 17.10
CA GLY A 263 6.29 1.52 18.33
C GLY A 263 7.35 0.62 18.96
N ALA A 264 6.92 -0.23 19.90
CA ALA A 264 7.79 -1.22 20.51
C ALA A 264 8.17 -2.35 19.56
N ASP A 265 7.22 -2.80 18.77
CA ASP A 265 7.41 -3.73 17.66
C ASP A 265 7.49 -2.90 16.38
N HIS A 266 8.52 -3.10 15.61
CA HIS A 266 8.77 -2.38 14.36
C HIS A 266 9.90 -3.04 13.59
N ASP A 267 9.97 -2.84 12.27
CA ASP A 267 11.18 -3.10 11.50
C ASP A 267 11.84 -1.76 11.12
N LYS A 268 11.54 -1.15 9.99
CA LYS A 268 12.22 0.09 9.54
C LYS A 268 11.27 1.29 9.51
N GLY A 269 11.84 2.48 9.49
CA GLY A 269 11.08 3.69 9.18
C GLY A 269 10.71 3.76 7.69
N ILE A 270 11.65 3.35 6.83
CA ILE A 270 11.46 3.20 5.38
C ILE A 270 12.20 1.96 4.89
N GLU A 271 11.53 1.05 4.20
CA GLU A 271 12.13 0.06 3.32
C GLU A 271 11.92 0.47 1.86
N ALA A 272 12.88 0.17 0.98
CA ALA A 272 12.90 0.75 -0.35
C ALA A 272 13.46 -0.20 -1.39
N ASP A 273 12.58 -0.79 -2.19
CA ASP A 273 12.92 -1.71 -3.25
C ASP A 273 12.78 -1.09 -4.65
N GLY A 274 13.75 -1.31 -5.51
CA GLY A 274 13.73 -0.83 -6.88
C GLY A 274 12.75 -1.57 -7.77
N TYR A 275 12.54 -2.84 -7.49
CA TYR A 275 11.62 -3.75 -8.16
C TYR A 275 11.20 -4.85 -7.16
N ASN A 276 10.19 -5.64 -7.50
CA ASN A 276 9.85 -6.84 -6.75
C ASN A 276 11.03 -7.84 -6.76
N SER A 277 11.08 -8.74 -5.81
CA SER A 277 12.13 -9.74 -5.62
C SER A 277 12.45 -10.59 -6.88
N ASP A 278 11.57 -10.67 -7.85
CA ASP A 278 11.78 -11.33 -9.14
C ASP A 278 12.28 -10.34 -10.21
N TYR A 279 13.60 -10.15 -10.27
CA TYR A 279 14.24 -9.33 -11.29
C TYR A 279 13.93 -9.74 -12.72
N GLY A 280 13.60 -11.01 -12.97
CA GLY A 280 13.22 -11.53 -14.26
C GLY A 280 11.94 -10.88 -14.81
N ASN A 281 11.06 -10.41 -13.94
CA ASN A 281 9.82 -9.74 -14.30
C ASN A 281 10.00 -8.26 -14.63
N ASN A 282 11.14 -7.64 -14.27
CA ASN A 282 11.38 -6.24 -14.57
C ASN A 282 11.34 -6.00 -16.10
N VAL A 283 10.48 -5.10 -16.52
CA VAL A 283 10.13 -4.85 -17.94
C VAL A 283 11.32 -4.38 -18.79
N THR A 284 11.13 -4.43 -20.13
CA THR A 284 12.12 -3.88 -21.08
C THR A 284 11.56 -2.63 -21.76
N PRO A 285 12.25 -1.46 -21.69
CA PRO A 285 13.50 -1.21 -20.93
C PRO A 285 13.28 -1.34 -19.43
N LYS A 286 14.25 -1.91 -18.74
CA LYS A 286 14.19 -2.02 -17.27
C LYS A 286 14.18 -0.64 -16.62
N PHE A 287 13.36 -0.49 -15.58
CA PHE A 287 13.37 0.70 -14.72
C PHE A 287 13.24 0.29 -13.25
N TRP A 288 13.67 1.13 -12.37
CA TRP A 288 13.67 0.93 -10.94
C TRP A 288 12.84 2.00 -10.26
N ALA A 289 12.43 1.78 -9.04
CA ALA A 289 11.80 2.82 -8.25
C ALA A 289 12.68 4.07 -8.20
N ASN A 290 12.04 5.24 -8.29
CA ASN A 290 12.72 6.54 -8.29
C ASN A 290 11.80 7.63 -7.71
N PRO A 291 11.38 7.50 -6.45
CA PRO A 291 10.50 8.49 -5.82
C PRO A 291 11.26 9.77 -5.44
N THR A 292 10.48 10.82 -5.17
CA THR A 292 10.96 12.03 -4.51
C THR A 292 10.34 12.16 -3.13
N LEU A 293 11.16 12.19 -2.10
CA LEU A 293 10.75 12.41 -0.72
C LEU A 293 11.16 13.82 -0.28
N THR A 294 10.26 14.53 0.41
CA THR A 294 10.57 15.89 0.90
C THR A 294 9.95 16.15 2.27
N ASN A 295 10.74 16.66 3.21
CA ASN A 295 10.33 16.97 4.58
C ASN A 295 9.86 15.71 5.33
N ILE A 296 10.73 14.74 5.53
CA ILE A 296 10.44 13.50 6.21
C ILE A 296 11.08 13.51 7.61
N THR A 297 10.32 13.15 8.62
CA THR A 297 10.81 12.96 10.00
C THR A 297 10.57 11.53 10.43
N ILE A 298 11.62 10.84 10.87
CA ILE A 298 11.58 9.44 11.30
C ILE A 298 12.11 9.36 12.74
N ILE A 299 11.24 8.94 13.64
CA ILE A 299 11.51 8.84 15.08
C ILE A 299 11.49 7.39 15.52
N GLY A 300 12.63 6.90 15.94
CA GLY A 300 12.79 5.56 16.54
C GLY A 300 12.77 5.62 18.08
N ASN A 301 13.15 4.50 18.67
CA ASN A 301 13.07 4.26 20.13
C ASN A 301 14.36 4.56 20.90
N GLY A 302 15.32 5.26 20.28
CA GLY A 302 16.64 5.57 20.82
C GLY A 302 17.74 4.67 20.23
N SER A 303 18.91 5.23 19.98
CA SER A 303 20.01 4.52 19.30
C SER A 303 20.47 3.26 20.03
N ALA A 304 20.32 3.20 21.35
CA ALA A 304 20.69 2.06 22.17
C ALA A 304 19.71 0.85 22.05
N THR A 305 18.50 1.05 21.51
CA THR A 305 17.53 -0.04 21.34
C THR A 305 17.76 -0.86 20.07
N GLY A 306 18.62 -0.40 19.19
CA GLY A 306 18.84 -0.97 17.86
C GLY A 306 18.03 -0.23 16.81
N GLY A 307 17.53 -0.98 15.83
CA GLY A 307 16.68 -0.43 14.76
C GLY A 307 17.47 0.24 13.65
N GLU A 308 16.80 0.34 12.52
CA GLU A 308 17.28 0.91 11.28
C GLU A 308 16.23 1.88 10.74
N ALA A 309 16.65 3.11 10.41
CA ALA A 309 15.68 4.10 9.98
C ALA A 309 15.28 3.92 8.51
N ILE A 310 16.26 3.71 7.63
CA ILE A 310 16.02 3.62 6.17
C ILE A 310 16.89 2.51 5.58
N ARG A 311 16.26 1.60 4.83
CA ARG A 311 16.96 0.59 4.02
C ARG A 311 16.65 0.81 2.55
N LEU A 312 17.71 0.95 1.74
CA LEU A 312 17.65 1.17 0.29
C LEU A 312 18.27 -0.03 -0.41
N ARG A 313 17.49 -0.77 -1.17
CA ARG A 313 17.94 -2.04 -1.76
C ARG A 313 17.30 -2.30 -3.14
N VAL A 314 17.63 -3.44 -3.74
CA VAL A 314 17.03 -3.96 -4.98
C VAL A 314 17.04 -2.92 -6.12
N GLY A 315 18.12 -2.10 -6.17
CA GLY A 315 18.29 -1.11 -7.23
C GLY A 315 17.36 0.10 -7.13
N THR A 316 16.83 0.44 -5.97
CA THR A 316 16.06 1.68 -5.83
C THR A 316 16.92 2.90 -6.12
N LYS A 317 16.33 3.88 -6.77
CA LYS A 317 16.79 5.26 -6.91
C LYS A 317 15.96 6.15 -5.99
N GLY A 318 16.28 7.44 -5.95
CA GLY A 318 15.45 8.40 -5.25
C GLY A 318 16.15 9.70 -4.92
N SER A 319 15.36 10.74 -4.79
CA SER A 319 15.79 12.04 -4.26
C SER A 319 15.14 12.27 -2.91
N LEU A 320 15.95 12.26 -1.84
CA LEU A 320 15.49 12.40 -0.48
C LEU A 320 15.90 13.78 0.05
N ASN A 321 14.95 14.69 0.22
CA ASN A 321 15.21 16.07 0.56
C ASN A 321 14.66 16.45 1.94
N ASN A 322 15.48 17.03 2.80
CA ASN A 322 15.14 17.42 4.16
C ASN A 322 14.64 16.21 4.99
N ILE A 323 15.55 15.29 5.28
CA ILE A 323 15.28 14.04 6.01
C ILE A 323 15.85 14.15 7.41
N TYR A 324 14.99 14.12 8.43
CA TYR A 324 15.36 14.14 9.83
C TYR A 324 15.17 12.76 10.46
N ILE A 325 16.24 12.15 10.94
CA ILE A 325 16.28 10.81 11.50
C ILE A 325 16.73 10.91 12.96
N LYS A 326 15.96 10.31 13.88
CA LYS A 326 16.27 10.34 15.30
C LYS A 326 16.06 9.01 15.99
N GLY A 327 17.04 8.59 16.80
CA GLY A 327 16.89 7.49 17.76
C GLY A 327 17.03 6.10 17.12
N PHE A 328 18.06 5.87 16.32
CA PHE A 328 18.35 4.59 15.66
C PHE A 328 19.80 4.15 15.82
N ALA A 329 20.04 2.83 15.83
CA ALA A 329 21.40 2.32 15.73
C ALA A 329 22.00 2.60 14.34
N LYS A 330 21.16 2.47 13.26
CA LYS A 330 21.52 2.78 11.88
C LYS A 330 20.57 3.86 11.30
N GLY A 331 21.16 4.85 10.63
CA GLY A 331 20.43 5.88 9.91
C GLY A 331 19.97 5.42 8.54
N THR A 332 20.93 5.01 7.70
CA THR A 332 20.66 4.49 6.34
C THR A 332 21.53 3.30 6.06
N GLU A 333 20.96 2.20 5.57
CA GLU A 333 21.67 1.08 4.97
C GLU A 333 21.42 1.05 3.46
N VAL A 334 22.49 0.92 2.68
CA VAL A 334 22.41 0.70 1.22
C VAL A 334 22.85 -0.72 0.95
N VAL A 335 21.94 -1.54 0.40
CA VAL A 335 22.17 -2.94 0.07
C VAL A 335 22.17 -3.13 -1.44
N GLY A 336 23.12 -3.88 -1.98
CA GLY A 336 23.18 -4.10 -3.42
C GLY A 336 24.25 -5.13 -3.81
N ASP A 337 24.29 -5.42 -5.11
CA ASP A 337 25.29 -6.26 -5.73
C ASP A 337 25.76 -5.66 -7.08
N ALA A 338 26.72 -6.28 -7.74
CA ALA A 338 27.23 -5.81 -9.04
C ALA A 338 26.32 -6.18 -10.24
N GLY A 339 25.21 -6.83 -10.01
CA GLY A 339 24.32 -7.39 -11.04
C GLY A 339 22.93 -6.75 -11.04
N ASP A 340 22.00 -7.49 -10.52
CA ASP A 340 20.58 -7.18 -10.63
C ASP A 340 20.10 -6.20 -9.55
N ASN A 341 20.91 -5.95 -8.54
CA ASN A 341 20.62 -5.00 -7.46
C ASN A 341 21.67 -3.86 -7.43
N PRO A 342 21.64 -2.92 -8.39
CA PRO A 342 22.70 -1.91 -8.58
C PRO A 342 22.54 -0.67 -7.68
N THR A 343 22.02 -0.80 -6.45
CA THR A 343 21.72 0.34 -5.56
C THR A 343 22.97 1.18 -5.28
N GLY A 344 24.14 0.55 -5.06
CA GLY A 344 25.39 1.26 -4.87
C GLY A 344 25.86 2.05 -6.09
N ALA A 345 25.60 1.54 -7.31
CA ALA A 345 25.91 2.27 -8.54
C ALA A 345 25.08 3.56 -8.68
N TRP A 346 23.83 3.54 -8.18
CA TRP A 346 22.98 4.74 -8.19
C TRP A 346 23.41 5.82 -7.19
N VAL A 347 24.11 5.45 -6.12
CA VAL A 347 24.78 6.43 -5.25
C VAL A 347 25.91 7.11 -6.01
N LEU A 348 26.76 6.33 -6.71
CA LEU A 348 27.91 6.88 -7.43
C LEU A 348 27.54 7.76 -8.64
N ASP A 349 26.44 7.48 -9.32
CA ASP A 349 25.97 8.32 -10.45
C ASP A 349 25.04 9.47 -10.02
N GLY A 350 24.70 9.54 -8.72
CA GLY A 350 23.83 10.59 -8.16
C GLY A 350 22.33 10.36 -8.37
N SER A 351 21.91 9.21 -8.90
CA SER A 351 20.48 8.86 -9.04
C SER A 351 19.83 8.50 -7.71
N LEU A 352 20.62 8.19 -6.70
CA LEU A 352 20.21 7.98 -5.31
C LEU A 352 20.99 8.92 -4.40
N HIS A 353 20.32 9.90 -3.83
CA HIS A 353 21.00 10.90 -3.00
C HIS A 353 20.07 11.56 -1.99
N TYR A 354 20.69 12.10 -0.93
CA TYR A 354 20.03 12.96 0.05
C TYR A 354 20.50 14.40 -0.09
N THR A 355 19.55 15.33 0.09
CA THR A 355 19.85 16.76 0.22
C THR A 355 19.27 17.26 1.55
N ASN A 356 20.11 17.83 2.43
CA ASN A 356 19.77 18.21 3.78
C ASN A 356 19.26 17.00 4.59
N VAL A 357 20.16 16.32 5.24
CA VAL A 357 19.86 15.23 6.19
C VAL A 357 20.33 15.61 7.59
N THR A 358 19.64 15.16 8.63
CA THR A 358 20.08 15.30 10.03
C THR A 358 19.91 13.98 10.75
N PHE A 359 20.98 13.55 11.42
CA PHE A 359 21.02 12.37 12.26
C PHE A 359 21.14 12.82 13.74
N ASP A 360 20.07 12.65 14.53
CA ASP A 360 19.99 12.96 15.95
C ASP A 360 19.91 11.64 16.74
N ASP A 361 20.83 11.40 17.66
CA ASP A 361 20.94 10.12 18.38
C ASP A 361 20.97 8.90 17.42
N VAL A 362 21.90 8.91 16.45
CA VAL A 362 22.16 7.82 15.50
C VAL A 362 23.60 7.36 15.60
N ILE A 363 23.83 6.05 15.80
CA ILE A 363 25.19 5.51 15.99
C ILE A 363 25.94 5.45 14.65
N THR A 364 25.32 4.86 13.63
CA THR A 364 25.92 4.70 12.30
C THR A 364 25.04 5.41 11.28
N LYS A 365 25.53 6.52 10.71
CA LYS A 365 24.77 7.29 9.72
C LYS A 365 24.55 6.52 8.42
N LEU A 366 25.60 5.87 7.91
CA LEU A 366 25.59 5.09 6.68
C LEU A 366 26.23 3.72 6.91
N GLN A 367 25.52 2.66 6.54
CA GLN A 367 26.06 1.32 6.31
C GLN A 367 26.02 1.04 4.81
N ASN A 368 27.22 0.87 4.21
CA ASN A 368 27.33 0.43 2.82
C ASN A 368 27.50 -1.10 2.79
N ALA A 369 26.49 -1.80 2.32
CA ALA A 369 26.45 -3.25 2.10
C ALA A 369 26.38 -3.58 0.59
N THR A 370 27.12 -2.83 -0.22
CA THR A 370 27.25 -3.02 -1.67
C THR A 370 28.70 -3.27 -2.06
N PRO A 371 29.00 -3.80 -3.25
CA PRO A 371 30.38 -3.92 -3.75
C PRO A 371 31.02 -2.58 -4.14
N GLU A 372 30.25 -1.53 -4.37
CA GLU A 372 30.73 -0.21 -4.71
C GLU A 372 31.37 0.49 -3.51
N VAL A 373 32.41 1.28 -3.76
CA VAL A 373 33.12 2.02 -2.73
C VAL A 373 32.65 3.46 -2.70
N PHE A 374 31.85 3.80 -1.70
CA PHE A 374 31.39 5.16 -1.40
C PHE A 374 31.24 5.36 0.12
N GLY A 375 31.21 6.58 0.55
CA GLY A 375 30.97 6.96 1.94
C GLY A 375 29.82 7.94 2.09
N GLU A 376 29.74 8.60 3.23
CA GLU A 376 28.65 9.55 3.54
C GLU A 376 28.58 10.72 2.54
N ALA A 377 29.74 11.19 2.06
CA ALA A 377 29.80 12.37 1.18
C ALA A 377 29.23 12.12 -0.24
N GLU A 378 29.24 10.89 -0.71
CA GLU A 378 28.66 10.51 -2.00
C GLU A 378 27.12 10.38 -1.92
N LEU A 379 26.59 9.97 -0.75
CA LEU A 379 25.15 9.81 -0.55
C LEU A 379 24.48 11.05 0.05
N PHE A 380 25.12 11.72 1.02
CA PHE A 380 24.54 12.82 1.78
C PHE A 380 25.15 14.18 1.41
N THR A 381 24.32 15.14 1.08
CA THR A 381 24.71 16.55 1.03
C THR A 381 23.94 17.35 2.07
N GLY A 382 24.60 18.32 2.73
CA GLY A 382 23.97 19.14 3.78
C GLY A 382 23.67 18.38 5.06
N ASP A 383 24.62 17.54 5.53
CA ASP A 383 24.50 16.85 6.82
C ASP A 383 24.39 17.88 7.97
N GLY A 384 23.40 17.66 8.85
CA GLY A 384 23.02 18.56 9.94
C GLY A 384 22.09 19.72 9.53
N ALA A 385 21.67 19.80 8.26
CA ALA A 385 20.86 20.92 7.76
C ALA A 385 19.34 20.62 7.72
N ALA A 386 18.92 19.37 7.84
CA ALA A 386 17.50 19.03 7.82
C ALA A 386 16.79 19.45 9.12
N THR A 387 15.55 19.84 8.96
CA THR A 387 14.62 20.15 10.04
C THR A 387 13.48 19.16 10.08
N GLN A 388 12.86 18.98 11.24
CA GLN A 388 11.67 18.16 11.37
C GLN A 388 10.52 18.73 10.54
N THR A 389 9.68 17.86 9.98
CA THR A 389 8.37 18.27 9.44
C THR A 389 7.52 18.82 10.58
N ASP A 390 6.71 19.84 10.31
CA ASP A 390 5.88 20.49 11.34
C ASP A 390 4.63 19.66 11.67
N TYR A 391 4.85 18.40 12.09
CA TYR A 391 3.78 17.47 12.45
C TYR A 391 2.88 18.00 13.56
N ALA A 392 3.46 18.71 14.53
CA ALA A 392 2.69 19.31 15.62
C ALA A 392 1.60 20.28 15.13
N THR A 393 1.82 20.92 13.98
CA THR A 393 0.82 21.80 13.37
C THR A 393 -0.11 21.03 12.42
N TRP A 394 0.43 20.31 11.44
CA TRP A 394 -0.42 19.71 10.42
C TRP A 394 -1.14 18.43 10.88
N GLY A 395 -0.60 17.73 11.88
CA GLY A 395 -1.22 16.56 12.52
C GLY A 395 -2.29 16.91 13.56
N ALA A 396 -2.31 18.17 14.02
CA ALA A 396 -3.17 18.57 15.13
C ALA A 396 -4.67 18.36 14.85
N GLY A 397 -5.34 17.73 15.81
CA GLY A 397 -6.80 17.60 15.83
C GLY A 397 -7.38 16.45 15.02
N TRP A 398 -6.57 15.78 14.18
CA TRP A 398 -7.06 14.69 13.36
C TRP A 398 -6.24 13.40 13.49
N THR A 399 -4.97 13.45 13.90
CA THR A 399 -4.12 12.28 14.13
C THR A 399 -4.23 11.71 15.53
N ARG A 400 -3.81 10.44 15.70
CA ARG A 400 -3.52 9.76 16.97
C ARG A 400 -2.00 9.74 17.22
N ASN A 401 -1.59 9.67 18.51
CA ASN A 401 -0.18 9.64 18.95
C ASN A 401 0.04 8.57 20.02
#